data_610dcb865c1a0760fed579a152714956
#
_entry.id   610dcb865c1a0760fed579a152714956
#
_cell.length_a   1.000
_cell.length_b   1.000
_cell.length_c   1.000
_cell.angle_alpha   90.00
_cell.angle_beta   90.00
_cell.angle_gamma   90.00
#
_symmetry.space_group_name_H-M   'P 1'
#
loop_
_entity.id
_entity.type
_entity.pdbx_description
1 polymer ?
#
loop_
_entity_poly.entity_id
_entity_poly.type
_entity_poly.pdbx_seq_one_letter_code
_entity_poly.pdbx_strand_id
1 'polypeptide(L)'
;MLVLDSSALFSMEQLPEEESCCPPGVIRELTKYKDHRLDLWGDLLRVSDCTGESMDKVTEAAKKSGDLGRLSPVDMTVLALAIDVNGTVLTDDYSIQNVARIMGIPCRAVG
;
A
#
# COMPACT_ATOMS: atom_id res chain seq x y z
N MET A 1 -11.55 -4.23 -3.90
CA MET A 1 -10.86 -3.26 -2.99
C MET A 1 -9.43 -3.03 -3.46
N LEU A 2 -9.09 -1.79 -3.69
CA LEU A 2 -7.71 -1.39 -3.98
C LEU A 2 -7.02 -0.95 -2.70
N VAL A 3 -5.75 -1.33 -2.55
CA VAL A 3 -4.91 -0.85 -1.45
C VAL A 3 -3.83 0.03 -2.07
N LEU A 4 -3.81 1.31 -1.68
CA LEU A 4 -2.96 2.32 -2.28
C LEU A 4 -1.74 2.59 -1.42
N ASP A 5 -0.56 2.61 -2.04
CA ASP A 5 0.64 3.07 -1.36
C ASP A 5 0.86 4.57 -1.62
N SER A 6 1.88 5.14 -0.97
CA SER A 6 2.17 6.56 -1.10
C SER A 6 2.55 6.93 -2.54
N SER A 7 3.31 6.08 -3.23
CA SER A 7 3.71 6.37 -4.62
C SER A 7 2.50 6.45 -5.55
N ALA A 8 1.51 5.58 -5.35
CA ALA A 8 0.28 5.61 -6.11
C ALA A 8 -0.46 6.93 -5.90
N LEU A 9 -0.63 7.34 -4.64
CA LEU A 9 -1.35 8.57 -4.31
C LEU A 9 -0.63 9.82 -4.83
N PHE A 10 0.71 9.84 -4.80
CA PHE A 10 1.47 10.95 -5.36
C PHE A 10 1.38 11.04 -6.88
N SER A 11 1.20 9.92 -7.55
CA SER A 11 1.17 9.85 -9.02
C SER A 11 -0.22 10.07 -9.62
N MET A 12 -1.28 9.83 -8.84
CA MET A 12 -2.65 9.91 -9.32
C MET A 12 -3.17 11.35 -9.37
N GLU A 13 -3.87 11.68 -10.44
CA GLU A 13 -4.61 12.95 -10.53
C GLU A 13 -6.01 12.81 -9.95
N GLN A 14 -6.58 11.60 -10.01
CA GLN A 14 -7.91 11.29 -9.50
C GLN A 14 -7.88 9.93 -8.81
N LEU A 15 -8.69 9.77 -7.76
CA LEU A 15 -8.86 8.46 -7.15
C LEU A 15 -9.56 7.51 -8.13
N PRO A 16 -9.22 6.21 -8.09
CA PRO A 16 -9.93 5.21 -8.86
C PRO A 16 -11.43 5.17 -8.48
N GLU A 17 -12.27 4.77 -9.42
CA GLU A 17 -13.69 4.55 -9.15
C GLU A 17 -13.91 3.37 -8.21
N GLU A 18 -13.01 2.39 -8.22
CA GLU A 18 -13.06 1.25 -7.32
C GLU A 18 -12.86 1.69 -5.87
N GLU A 19 -13.51 0.98 -4.96
CA GLU A 19 -13.34 1.21 -3.53
C GLU A 19 -11.86 1.06 -3.15
N SER A 20 -11.33 2.04 -2.42
CA SER A 20 -9.91 2.13 -2.11
C SER A 20 -9.66 2.34 -0.63
N CYS A 21 -8.56 1.79 -0.14
CA CYS A 21 -8.11 1.98 1.24
C CYS A 21 -6.60 2.11 1.29
N CYS A 22 -6.10 2.56 2.42
CA CYS A 22 -4.66 2.60 2.70
C CYS A 22 -4.41 2.47 4.18
N PRO A 23 -3.21 2.04 4.59
CA PRO A 23 -2.85 2.01 6.00
C PRO A 23 -2.57 3.43 6.53
N PRO A 24 -2.65 3.63 7.86
CA PRO A 24 -2.43 4.96 8.47
C PRO A 24 -1.07 5.58 8.13
N GLY A 25 -0.02 4.76 7.96
CA GLY A 25 1.31 5.25 7.63
C GLY A 25 1.37 5.98 6.29
N VAL A 26 0.55 5.59 5.32
CA VAL A 26 0.46 6.27 4.02
C VAL A 26 -0.09 7.68 4.21
N ILE A 27 -1.12 7.84 5.04
CA ILE A 27 -1.69 9.16 5.35
C ILE A 27 -0.65 10.03 6.05
N ARG A 28 0.12 9.47 6.99
CA ARG A 28 1.19 10.20 7.67
C ARG A 28 2.25 10.70 6.69
N GLU A 29 2.63 9.89 5.70
CA GLU A 29 3.59 10.32 4.68
C GLU A 29 3.04 11.46 3.84
N LEU A 30 1.79 11.38 3.40
CA LEU A 30 1.16 12.45 2.62
C LEU A 30 1.08 13.74 3.43
N THR A 31 0.72 13.64 4.71
CA THR A 31 0.65 14.79 5.62
C THR A 31 2.04 15.43 5.79
N LYS A 32 3.07 14.61 5.95
CA LYS A 32 4.45 15.08 6.10
C LYS A 32 4.90 15.95 4.92
N TYR A 33 4.50 15.56 3.70
CA TYR A 33 4.84 16.32 2.50
C TYR A 33 3.83 17.42 2.19
N LYS A 34 2.84 17.66 3.08
CA LYS A 34 1.80 18.69 2.93
C LYS A 34 1.08 18.58 1.60
N ASP A 35 0.77 17.36 1.19
CA ASP A 35 0.10 17.10 -0.07
C ASP A 35 -1.37 17.53 0.03
N HIS A 36 -1.79 18.44 -0.85
CA HIS A 36 -3.16 18.98 -0.87
C HIS A 36 -4.22 17.95 -1.28
N ARG A 37 -3.81 16.83 -1.86
CA ARG A 37 -4.74 15.79 -2.29
C ARG A 37 -5.49 15.15 -1.12
N LEU A 38 -4.93 15.18 0.09
CA LEU A 38 -5.66 14.74 1.28
C LEU A 38 -6.94 15.54 1.50
N ASP A 39 -6.89 16.84 1.22
CA ASP A 39 -8.07 17.70 1.36
C ASP A 39 -9.15 17.33 0.33
N LEU A 40 -8.74 16.84 -0.84
CA LEU A 40 -9.64 16.45 -1.92
C LEU A 40 -10.20 15.03 -1.72
N TRP A 41 -9.36 14.11 -1.24
CA TRP A 41 -9.66 12.68 -1.23
C TRP A 41 -9.89 12.09 0.16
N GLY A 42 -9.63 12.84 1.22
CA GLY A 42 -9.64 12.31 2.58
C GLY A 42 -10.95 11.61 2.96
N ASP A 43 -12.08 12.14 2.51
CA ASP A 43 -13.39 11.56 2.81
C ASP A 43 -13.72 10.33 1.93
N LEU A 44 -13.02 10.19 0.80
CA LEU A 44 -13.25 9.10 -0.15
C LEU A 44 -12.32 7.91 0.09
N LEU A 45 -11.19 8.16 0.74
CA LEU A 45 -10.15 7.17 0.97
C LEU A 45 -10.33 6.56 2.37
N ARG A 46 -10.63 5.27 2.41
CA ARG A 46 -10.76 4.55 3.68
C ARG A 46 -9.39 4.28 4.27
N VAL A 47 -9.20 4.64 5.54
CA VAL A 47 -7.97 4.34 6.27
C VAL A 47 -8.23 3.14 7.18
N SER A 48 -7.44 2.09 7.01
CA SER A 48 -7.54 0.87 7.81
C SER A 48 -6.15 0.37 8.18
N ASP A 49 -6.00 -0.16 9.38
CA ASP A 49 -4.76 -0.76 9.81
C ASP A 49 -4.75 -2.25 9.46
N CYS A 50 -3.55 -2.82 9.34
CA CYS A 50 -3.37 -4.25 9.11
C CYS A 50 -3.24 -4.99 10.44
N THR A 51 -3.42 -6.33 10.40
CA THR A 51 -3.18 -7.19 11.56
C THR A 51 -1.69 -7.50 11.72
N GLY A 52 -1.29 -7.82 12.96
CA GLY A 52 0.08 -8.27 13.24
C GLY A 52 0.39 -9.60 12.54
N GLU A 53 -0.59 -10.48 12.44
CA GLU A 53 -0.43 -11.75 11.74
C GLU A 53 -0.05 -11.55 10.28
N SER A 54 -0.73 -10.64 9.59
CA SER A 54 -0.42 -10.33 8.20
C SER A 54 0.93 -9.64 8.06
N MET A 55 1.29 -8.75 9.02
CA MET A 55 2.62 -8.15 9.03
C MET A 55 3.73 -9.19 9.16
N ASP A 56 3.53 -10.21 9.98
CA ASP A 56 4.52 -11.28 10.14
C ASP A 56 4.69 -12.06 8.83
N LYS A 57 3.60 -12.33 8.13
CA LYS A 57 3.65 -13.01 6.83
C LYS A 57 4.42 -12.20 5.79
N VAL A 58 4.18 -10.90 5.73
CA VAL A 58 4.89 -10.00 4.80
C VAL A 58 6.37 -9.95 5.15
N THR A 59 6.70 -9.80 6.43
CA THR A 59 8.08 -9.76 6.90
C THR A 59 8.84 -11.02 6.48
N GLU A 60 8.24 -12.17 6.68
CA GLU A 60 8.85 -13.45 6.31
C GLU A 60 9.06 -13.57 4.81
N ALA A 61 8.08 -13.18 4.01
CA ALA A 61 8.19 -13.21 2.55
C ALA A 61 9.27 -12.24 2.06
N ALA A 62 9.34 -11.04 2.64
CA ALA A 62 10.35 -10.04 2.28
C ALA A 62 11.76 -10.51 2.62
N LYS A 63 11.94 -11.21 3.74
CA LYS A 63 13.23 -11.82 4.08
C LYS A 63 13.65 -12.87 3.06
N LYS A 64 12.72 -13.75 2.67
CA LYS A 64 13.00 -14.81 1.72
C LYS A 64 13.34 -14.28 0.33
N SER A 65 12.70 -13.21 -0.09
CA SER A 65 12.95 -12.60 -1.40
C SER A 65 14.18 -11.72 -1.43
N GLY A 66 14.73 -11.34 -0.27
CA GLY A 66 15.83 -10.39 -0.18
C GLY A 66 15.42 -8.94 -0.29
N ASP A 67 14.12 -8.64 -0.24
CA ASP A 67 13.61 -7.27 -0.41
C ASP A 67 13.40 -6.53 0.91
N LEU A 68 13.62 -7.17 2.07
CA LEU A 68 13.33 -6.58 3.37
C LEU A 68 14.04 -5.22 3.56
N GLY A 69 15.28 -5.10 3.13
CA GLY A 69 16.03 -3.85 3.24
C GLY A 69 15.59 -2.75 2.28
N ARG A 70 14.74 -3.07 1.31
CA ARG A 70 14.21 -2.12 0.31
C ARG A 70 12.81 -1.66 0.62
N LEU A 71 12.14 -2.31 1.58
CA LEU A 71 10.78 -1.99 1.96
C LEU A 71 10.79 -1.19 3.26
N SER A 72 10.10 -0.05 3.26
CA SER A 72 9.87 0.67 4.51
C SER A 72 8.82 -0.07 5.34
N PRO A 73 8.72 0.22 6.65
CA PRO A 73 7.62 -0.33 7.45
C PRO A 73 6.24 0.01 6.87
N VAL A 74 6.08 1.20 6.29
CA VAL A 74 4.81 1.59 5.65
C VAL A 74 4.52 0.73 4.43
N ASP A 75 5.52 0.46 3.59
CA ASP A 75 5.37 -0.43 2.42
C ASP A 75 4.88 -1.81 2.85
N MET A 76 5.42 -2.32 3.96
CA MET A 76 5.03 -3.62 4.49
C MET A 76 3.58 -3.61 4.98
N THR A 77 3.12 -2.49 5.58
CA THR A 77 1.72 -2.38 6.01
C THR A 77 0.76 -2.35 4.82
N VAL A 78 1.18 -1.81 3.68
CA VAL A 78 0.37 -1.84 2.46
C VAL A 78 0.12 -3.28 2.02
N LEU A 79 1.16 -4.09 1.97
CA LEU A 79 1.05 -5.51 1.62
C LEU A 79 0.21 -6.28 2.64
N ALA A 80 0.43 -6.04 3.93
CA ALA A 80 -0.30 -6.71 4.99
C ALA A 80 -1.79 -6.34 4.96
N LEU A 81 -2.12 -5.08 4.71
CA LEU A 81 -3.51 -4.66 4.57
C LEU A 81 -4.18 -5.34 3.38
N ALA A 82 -3.45 -5.49 2.27
CA ALA A 82 -3.98 -6.19 1.10
C ALA A 82 -4.34 -7.65 1.41
N ILE A 83 -3.57 -8.32 2.27
CA ILE A 83 -3.93 -9.66 2.74
C ILE A 83 -5.25 -9.59 3.52
N ASP A 84 -5.35 -8.67 4.47
CA ASP A 84 -6.50 -8.58 5.39
C ASP A 84 -7.81 -8.27 4.67
N VAL A 85 -7.76 -7.41 3.64
CA VAL A 85 -8.96 -7.04 2.88
C VAL A 85 -9.15 -7.85 1.60
N ASN A 86 -8.25 -8.78 1.34
CA ASN A 86 -8.23 -9.57 0.09
C ASN A 86 -8.26 -8.65 -1.14
N GLY A 87 -7.41 -7.63 -1.10
CA GLY A 87 -7.40 -6.57 -2.09
C GLY A 87 -6.28 -6.66 -3.11
N THR A 88 -6.29 -5.71 -4.03
CA THR A 88 -5.25 -5.54 -5.04
C THR A 88 -4.42 -4.32 -4.69
N VAL A 89 -3.10 -4.47 -4.64
CA VAL A 89 -2.18 -3.37 -4.35
C VAL A 89 -1.97 -2.54 -5.61
N LEU A 90 -2.11 -1.23 -5.50
CA LEU A 90 -1.83 -0.29 -6.58
C LEU A 90 -0.56 0.48 -6.22
N THR A 91 0.52 0.24 -6.95
CA THR A 91 1.84 0.79 -6.64
C THR A 91 2.72 0.81 -7.87
N ASP A 92 3.65 1.77 -7.93
CA ASP A 92 4.73 1.79 -8.90
C ASP A 92 6.05 1.31 -8.31
N ASP A 93 6.08 0.96 -7.01
CA ASP A 93 7.29 0.49 -6.34
C ASP A 93 7.59 -0.96 -6.72
N TYR A 94 8.76 -1.18 -7.31
CA TYR A 94 9.18 -2.50 -7.77
C TYR A 94 9.31 -3.52 -6.63
N SER A 95 9.85 -3.11 -5.49
CA SER A 95 10.05 -4.02 -4.36
C SER A 95 8.72 -4.49 -3.78
N ILE A 96 7.72 -3.59 -3.70
CA ILE A 96 6.37 -3.97 -3.28
C ILE A 96 5.77 -4.96 -4.29
N GLN A 97 5.89 -4.67 -5.58
CA GLN A 97 5.38 -5.55 -6.65
C GLN A 97 6.01 -6.94 -6.58
N ASN A 98 7.32 -7.01 -6.32
CA ASN A 98 8.03 -8.27 -6.24
C ASN A 98 7.54 -9.14 -5.08
N VAL A 99 7.41 -8.56 -3.89
CA VAL A 99 6.92 -9.30 -2.72
C VAL A 99 5.45 -9.69 -2.90
N ALA A 100 4.63 -8.79 -3.45
CA ALA A 100 3.23 -9.08 -3.74
C ALA A 100 3.11 -10.31 -4.66
N ARG A 101 3.91 -10.36 -5.72
CA ARG A 101 3.91 -11.49 -6.64
C ARG A 101 4.29 -12.79 -5.94
N ILE A 102 5.31 -12.78 -5.10
CA ILE A 102 5.77 -13.96 -4.36
C ILE A 102 4.66 -14.46 -3.41
N MET A 103 3.93 -13.55 -2.78
CA MET A 103 2.86 -13.90 -1.86
C MET A 103 1.52 -14.20 -2.54
N GLY A 104 1.43 -14.04 -3.85
CA GLY A 104 0.17 -14.23 -4.55
C GLY A 104 -0.83 -13.09 -4.33
N ILE A 105 -0.37 -11.91 -3.93
CA ILE A 105 -1.20 -10.73 -3.76
C ILE A 105 -1.34 -10.03 -5.12
N PRO A 106 -2.57 -9.81 -5.62
CA PRO A 106 -2.75 -9.09 -6.88
C PRO A 106 -2.16 -7.68 -6.80
N CYS A 107 -1.48 -7.27 -7.86
CA CYS A 107 -0.79 -5.99 -7.89
C CYS A 107 -0.95 -5.35 -9.27
N ARG A 108 -1.21 -4.04 -9.29
CA ARG A 108 -1.30 -3.25 -10.53
C ARG A 108 -0.40 -2.02 -10.43
N ALA A 109 0.19 -1.63 -11.55
CA ALA A 109 0.90 -0.37 -11.67
C ALA A 109 -0.09 0.79 -11.80
N VAL A 110 0.33 2.00 -11.41
CA VAL A 110 -0.52 3.19 -11.45
C VAL A 110 -0.70 3.70 -12.88
N GLY A 111 0.34 3.65 -13.66
CA GLY A 111 0.32 4.21 -14.99
C GLY A 111 0.45 3.21 -16.13
#